data_49bdaf569dc29e74a65fd4ff3d0830df
#
_entry.id   49bdaf569dc29e74a65fd4ff3d0830df
#
_cell.length_a   1.000
_cell.length_b   1.000
_cell.length_c   1.000
_cell.angle_alpha   90.00
_cell.angle_beta   90.00
_cell.angle_gamma   90.00
#
_symmetry.space_group_name_H-M   'P 1'
#
loop_
_entity.id
_entity.type
_entity.pdbx_description
1 polymer ?
#
loop_
_entity_poly.entity_id
_entity_poly.type
_entity_poly.pdbx_seq_one_letter_code
_entity_poly.pdbx_strand_id
1 'polypeptide(L)'
;MVEKPKKINIAFNGFGRIGRNLVRKLISDDRYNIVAINARTTVNVRAHLFKYDSVHGMFAGDVSFELDNLIIDGHTIPNFSRKMPARLPWKELEVDFVIDSTGKFTNKHDLEQHIEAGAKNVIVTSPAKDVDATLVYGVNETSYKVQETNIISASSCTTTCLTPILKVLLKNYGIKQGTMTTVHSFTMGQALLDSSHPDLRRARSATMSII
;
A
#
# COMPACT_ATOMS: atom_id res chain seq x y z
N MET A 1 -27.69 3.89 -24.87
CA MET A 1 -26.33 4.26 -24.40
C MET A 1 -26.06 3.36 -23.20
N VAL A 2 -25.03 2.53 -23.27
CA VAL A 2 -24.63 1.72 -22.08
C VAL A 2 -23.94 2.69 -21.12
N GLU A 3 -24.51 2.88 -19.92
CA GLU A 3 -23.89 3.67 -18.88
C GLU A 3 -22.48 3.09 -18.58
N LYS A 4 -21.46 3.94 -18.65
CA LYS A 4 -20.12 3.49 -18.23
C LYS A 4 -20.18 3.15 -16.74
N PRO A 5 -19.61 2.02 -16.32
CA PRO A 5 -19.60 1.65 -14.91
C PRO A 5 -18.93 2.76 -14.08
N LYS A 6 -19.49 3.08 -12.90
CA LYS A 6 -18.94 4.07 -12.00
C LYS A 6 -17.50 3.67 -11.63
N LYS A 7 -16.56 4.60 -11.78
CA LYS A 7 -15.16 4.38 -11.38
C LYS A 7 -15.07 4.22 -9.85
N ILE A 8 -14.15 3.39 -9.39
CA ILE A 8 -13.86 3.20 -7.97
C ILE A 8 -12.93 4.32 -7.51
N ASN A 9 -13.35 5.09 -6.52
CA ASN A 9 -12.57 6.16 -5.93
C ASN A 9 -11.56 5.61 -4.92
N ILE A 10 -10.28 5.80 -5.20
CA ILE A 10 -9.16 5.34 -4.37
C ILE A 10 -8.40 6.53 -3.79
N ALA A 11 -8.20 6.51 -2.47
CA ALA A 11 -7.28 7.41 -1.80
C ALA A 11 -6.05 6.65 -1.27
N PHE A 12 -4.91 7.32 -1.27
CA PHE A 12 -3.67 6.75 -0.73
C PHE A 12 -3.30 7.45 0.59
N ASN A 13 -3.11 6.66 1.63
CA ASN A 13 -2.44 7.10 2.85
C ASN A 13 -1.02 6.53 2.87
N GLY A 14 -0.03 7.40 2.66
CA GLY A 14 1.36 7.00 2.41
C GLY A 14 1.71 7.07 0.92
N PHE A 15 2.83 7.71 0.61
CA PHE A 15 3.35 7.83 -0.75
C PHE A 15 4.82 7.40 -0.81
N GLY A 16 5.08 6.28 -0.12
CA GLY A 16 6.36 5.57 -0.12
C GLY A 16 6.55 4.73 -1.38
N ARG A 17 7.43 3.75 -1.31
CA ARG A 17 7.72 2.86 -2.45
C ARG A 17 6.49 2.12 -2.97
N ILE A 18 5.69 1.56 -2.07
CA ILE A 18 4.49 0.79 -2.45
C ILE A 18 3.42 1.73 -2.99
N GLY A 19 3.09 2.82 -2.27
CA GLY A 19 2.06 3.76 -2.72
C GLY A 19 2.34 4.34 -4.11
N ARG A 20 3.59 4.80 -4.36
CA ARG A 20 3.98 5.32 -5.68
C ARG A 20 3.84 4.27 -6.80
N ASN A 21 4.27 3.04 -6.55
CA ASN A 21 4.16 1.99 -7.56
C ASN A 21 2.71 1.60 -7.86
N LEU A 22 1.85 1.58 -6.85
CA LEU A 22 0.43 1.35 -7.06
C LEU A 22 -0.21 2.49 -7.86
N VAL A 23 0.09 3.76 -7.54
CA VAL A 23 -0.39 4.89 -8.33
C VAL A 23 0.09 4.80 -9.79
N ARG A 24 1.35 4.44 -10.05
CA ARG A 24 1.87 4.22 -11.42
C ARG A 24 1.07 3.16 -12.19
N LYS A 25 0.55 2.14 -11.51
CA LYS A 25 -0.24 1.07 -12.14
C LYS A 25 -1.70 1.44 -12.34
N LEU A 26 -2.27 2.23 -11.43
CA LEU A 26 -3.70 2.52 -11.41
C LEU A 26 -4.07 3.78 -12.18
N ILE A 27 -3.13 4.74 -12.36
CA ILE A 27 -3.43 6.04 -12.93
C ILE A 27 -3.96 5.98 -14.38
N SER A 28 -3.54 5.00 -15.14
CA SER A 28 -3.98 4.78 -16.53
C SER A 28 -5.11 3.77 -16.66
N ASP A 29 -5.64 3.22 -15.58
CA ASP A 29 -6.70 2.23 -15.61
C ASP A 29 -8.06 2.89 -15.39
N ASP A 30 -8.89 2.88 -16.43
CA ASP A 30 -10.20 3.55 -16.44
C ASP A 30 -11.20 3.05 -15.39
N ARG A 31 -10.95 1.93 -14.73
CA ARG A 31 -11.78 1.40 -13.65
C ARG A 31 -11.64 2.21 -12.36
N TYR A 32 -10.55 2.94 -12.19
CA TYR A 32 -10.18 3.61 -10.95
C TYR A 32 -10.07 5.13 -11.14
N ASN A 33 -10.31 5.83 -10.05
CA ASN A 33 -10.10 7.25 -9.94
C ASN A 33 -9.29 7.53 -8.66
N ILE A 34 -8.08 8.07 -8.79
CA ILE A 34 -7.25 8.42 -7.65
C ILE A 34 -7.68 9.81 -7.17
N VAL A 35 -8.42 9.85 -6.08
CA VAL A 35 -9.06 11.08 -5.59
C VAL A 35 -8.22 11.85 -4.58
N ALA A 36 -7.23 11.23 -3.94
CA ALA A 36 -6.37 11.92 -2.99
C ALA A 36 -5.10 11.13 -2.63
N ILE A 37 -4.07 11.87 -2.21
CA ILE A 37 -2.87 11.32 -1.58
C ILE A 37 -2.61 12.06 -0.27
N ASN A 38 -2.45 11.32 0.83
CA ASN A 38 -1.97 11.85 2.10
C ASN A 38 -0.55 11.36 2.38
N ALA A 39 0.39 12.28 2.56
CA ALA A 39 1.77 11.93 2.94
C ALA A 39 2.44 13.11 3.67
N ARG A 40 3.58 12.88 4.33
CA ARG A 40 4.25 13.91 5.15
C ARG A 40 5.18 14.83 4.38
N THR A 41 5.59 14.46 3.18
CA THR A 41 6.48 15.25 2.35
C THR A 41 5.72 16.35 1.62
N THR A 42 6.41 17.34 1.09
CA THR A 42 5.84 18.37 0.23
C THR A 42 5.48 17.82 -1.16
N VAL A 43 4.57 18.46 -1.87
CA VAL A 43 4.08 17.97 -3.18
C VAL A 43 5.19 17.91 -4.24
N ASN A 44 6.12 18.89 -4.24
CA ASN A 44 7.26 18.89 -5.16
C ASN A 44 8.16 17.66 -4.96
N VAL A 45 8.43 17.27 -3.70
CA VAL A 45 9.20 16.05 -3.40
C VAL A 45 8.42 14.81 -3.85
N ARG A 46 7.10 14.79 -3.69
CA ARG A 46 6.26 13.69 -4.19
C ARG A 46 6.32 13.57 -5.70
N ALA A 47 6.21 14.69 -6.43
CA ALA A 47 6.30 14.72 -7.88
C ALA A 47 7.67 14.20 -8.35
N HIS A 48 8.76 14.66 -7.74
CA HIS A 48 10.11 14.19 -8.05
C HIS A 48 10.27 12.69 -7.82
N LEU A 49 9.88 12.19 -6.62
CA LEU A 49 9.99 10.78 -6.28
C LEU A 49 9.02 9.88 -7.08
N PHE A 50 7.93 10.43 -7.61
CA PHE A 50 7.04 9.71 -8.51
C PHE A 50 7.64 9.62 -9.91
N LYS A 51 8.20 10.73 -10.42
CA LYS A 51 8.84 10.78 -11.74
C LYS A 51 10.06 9.87 -11.79
N TYR A 52 10.91 9.92 -10.77
CA TYR A 52 12.21 9.22 -10.75
C TYR A 52 12.20 8.11 -9.68
N ASP A 53 12.40 6.88 -10.09
CA ASP A 53 12.51 5.74 -9.18
C ASP A 53 13.75 4.92 -9.51
N SER A 54 14.63 4.71 -8.51
CA SER A 54 15.92 4.04 -8.69
C SER A 54 15.80 2.55 -9.06
N VAL A 55 14.66 1.92 -8.79
CA VAL A 55 14.43 0.50 -9.06
C VAL A 55 13.55 0.30 -10.31
N HIS A 56 12.47 1.08 -10.41
CA HIS A 56 11.47 0.93 -11.49
C HIS A 56 11.68 1.91 -12.65
N GLY A 57 12.72 2.75 -12.57
CA GLY A 57 13.05 3.71 -13.61
C GLY A 57 12.13 4.95 -13.63
N MET A 58 12.39 5.81 -14.59
CA MET A 58 11.63 7.04 -14.77
C MET A 58 10.21 6.73 -15.25
N PHE A 59 9.22 7.42 -14.69
CA PHE A 59 7.85 7.37 -15.19
C PHE A 59 7.77 8.04 -16.57
N ALA A 60 7.20 7.34 -17.55
CA ALA A 60 7.21 7.81 -18.95
C ALA A 60 6.29 9.02 -19.18
N GLY A 61 5.16 9.12 -18.43
CA GLY A 61 4.19 10.19 -18.56
C GLY A 61 4.63 11.51 -17.91
N ASP A 62 3.81 12.53 -18.05
CA ASP A 62 4.06 13.86 -17.49
C ASP A 62 3.77 13.89 -15.99
N VAL A 63 4.64 14.57 -15.23
CA VAL A 63 4.50 14.75 -13.79
C VAL A 63 4.83 16.18 -13.43
N SER A 64 3.88 16.88 -12.86
CA SER A 64 4.02 18.24 -12.37
C SER A 64 3.25 18.42 -11.05
N PHE A 65 3.26 19.62 -10.51
CA PHE A 65 2.47 19.97 -9.33
C PHE A 65 2.06 21.45 -9.41
N GLU A 66 0.92 21.74 -8.83
CA GLU A 66 0.42 23.11 -8.69
C GLU A 66 -0.25 23.25 -7.33
N LEU A 67 0.19 24.26 -6.56
CA LEU A 67 -0.21 24.42 -5.15
C LEU A 67 0.04 23.13 -4.36
N ASP A 68 -1.03 22.58 -3.79
CA ASP A 68 -1.00 21.29 -3.06
C ASP A 68 -1.48 20.12 -3.91
N ASN A 69 -1.52 20.24 -5.24
CA ASN A 69 -1.97 19.17 -6.13
C ASN A 69 -0.80 18.54 -6.87
N LEU A 70 -0.79 17.20 -6.92
CA LEU A 70 0.08 16.44 -7.80
C LEU A 70 -0.64 16.22 -9.14
N ILE A 71 0.02 16.51 -10.26
CA ILE A 71 -0.54 16.35 -11.59
C ILE A 71 0.23 15.25 -12.32
N ILE A 72 -0.47 14.20 -12.74
CA ILE A 72 0.10 13.05 -13.44
C ILE A 72 -0.71 12.83 -14.72
N ASP A 73 -0.09 12.94 -15.89
CA ASP A 73 -0.75 12.78 -17.20
C ASP A 73 -2.07 13.58 -17.30
N GLY A 74 -2.06 14.82 -16.77
CA GLY A 74 -3.23 15.69 -16.73
C GLY A 74 -4.24 15.39 -15.61
N HIS A 75 -4.11 14.31 -14.85
CA HIS A 75 -4.93 14.02 -13.68
C HIS A 75 -4.47 14.83 -12.48
N THR A 76 -5.32 15.72 -12.00
CA THR A 76 -5.07 16.53 -10.80
C THR A 76 -5.48 15.77 -9.55
N ILE A 77 -4.52 15.49 -8.67
CA ILE A 77 -4.72 14.71 -7.44
C ILE A 77 -4.46 15.59 -6.22
N PRO A 78 -5.49 15.91 -5.42
CA PRO A 78 -5.33 16.64 -4.17
C PRO A 78 -4.39 15.94 -3.19
N ASN A 79 -3.50 16.71 -2.57
CA ASN A 79 -2.54 16.18 -1.62
C ASN A 79 -2.77 16.74 -0.23
N PHE A 80 -2.75 15.86 0.75
CA PHE A 80 -2.89 16.17 2.16
C PHE A 80 -1.62 15.83 2.94
N SER A 81 -1.47 16.44 4.13
CA SER A 81 -0.37 16.18 5.04
C SER A 81 -0.87 16.04 6.49
N ARG A 82 -1.87 15.19 6.69
CA ARG A 82 -2.50 14.95 7.99
C ARG A 82 -1.85 13.74 8.68
N LYS A 83 -1.58 13.89 9.98
CA LYS A 83 -1.00 12.79 10.82
C LYS A 83 -2.07 11.77 11.22
N MET A 84 -3.28 12.25 11.50
CA MET A 84 -4.41 11.44 11.98
C MET A 84 -5.33 11.11 10.82
N PRO A 85 -5.54 9.82 10.49
CA PRO A 85 -6.43 9.42 9.41
C PRO A 85 -7.87 9.92 9.59
N ALA A 86 -8.38 9.95 10.81
CA ALA A 86 -9.73 10.45 11.13
C ALA A 86 -10.00 11.91 10.70
N ARG A 87 -8.94 12.69 10.40
CA ARG A 87 -9.06 14.09 9.95
C ARG A 87 -8.96 14.25 8.43
N LEU A 88 -8.94 13.18 7.69
CA LEU A 88 -8.88 13.19 6.24
C LEU A 88 -10.28 13.28 5.63
N PRO A 89 -10.47 13.98 4.51
CA PRO A 89 -11.79 14.26 3.96
C PRO A 89 -12.32 13.11 3.09
N TRP A 90 -12.28 11.88 3.60
CA TRP A 90 -12.67 10.71 2.80
C TRP A 90 -14.14 10.69 2.45
N LYS A 91 -14.99 11.22 3.33
CA LYS A 91 -16.42 11.32 3.09
C LYS A 91 -16.74 12.29 1.95
N GLU A 92 -16.14 13.49 1.97
CA GLU A 92 -16.35 14.53 0.95
C GLU A 92 -15.83 14.09 -0.42
N LEU A 93 -14.77 13.29 -0.44
CA LEU A 93 -14.17 12.73 -1.66
C LEU A 93 -14.81 11.41 -2.11
N GLU A 94 -15.87 10.98 -1.45
CA GLU A 94 -16.58 9.72 -1.76
C GLU A 94 -15.62 8.51 -1.91
N VAL A 95 -14.66 8.36 -0.99
CA VAL A 95 -13.62 7.33 -1.10
C VAL A 95 -14.22 5.93 -0.92
N ASP A 96 -14.10 5.09 -1.94
CA ASP A 96 -14.51 3.69 -1.88
C ASP A 96 -13.44 2.83 -1.17
N PHE A 97 -12.17 3.08 -1.48
CA PHE A 97 -11.03 2.37 -0.86
C PHE A 97 -9.93 3.34 -0.45
N VAL A 98 -9.46 3.23 0.79
CA VAL A 98 -8.17 3.77 1.19
C VAL A 98 -7.11 2.69 1.08
N ILE A 99 -6.01 2.99 0.39
CA ILE A 99 -4.81 2.16 0.40
C ILE A 99 -3.83 2.74 1.41
N ASP A 100 -3.71 2.11 2.59
CA ASP A 100 -2.69 2.49 3.56
C ASP A 100 -1.36 1.83 3.24
N SER A 101 -0.41 2.64 2.82
CA SER A 101 0.97 2.24 2.50
C SER A 101 1.99 2.98 3.37
N THR A 102 1.58 3.43 4.56
CA THR A 102 2.45 4.15 5.50
C THR A 102 3.42 3.23 6.23
N GLY A 103 3.08 1.95 6.40
CA GLY A 103 3.79 1.00 7.25
C GLY A 103 3.68 1.31 8.74
N LYS A 104 2.77 2.19 9.16
CA LYS A 104 2.61 2.64 10.56
C LYS A 104 1.39 2.05 11.23
N PHE A 105 0.30 1.94 10.51
CA PHE A 105 -0.96 1.42 11.01
C PHE A 105 -1.00 -0.09 10.78
N THR A 106 -0.75 -0.86 11.83
CA THR A 106 -0.54 -2.32 11.76
C THR A 106 -1.53 -3.11 12.59
N ASN A 107 -2.63 -2.50 12.98
CA ASN A 107 -3.75 -3.14 13.67
C ASN A 107 -5.08 -2.53 13.22
N LYS A 108 -6.17 -3.26 13.46
CA LYS A 108 -7.51 -2.87 13.04
C LYS A 108 -7.92 -1.52 13.62
N HIS A 109 -7.71 -1.31 14.93
CA HIS A 109 -8.12 -0.09 15.63
C HIS A 109 -7.53 1.18 15.00
N ASP A 110 -6.25 1.16 14.64
CA ASP A 110 -5.61 2.30 13.98
C ASP A 110 -6.15 2.55 12.57
N LEU A 111 -6.51 1.47 11.86
CA LEU A 111 -7.04 1.53 10.49
C LEU A 111 -8.51 1.95 10.44
N GLU A 112 -9.29 1.69 11.50
CA GLU A 112 -10.68 2.13 11.65
C GLU A 112 -10.83 3.65 11.55
N GLN A 113 -9.80 4.43 11.89
CA GLN A 113 -9.79 5.88 11.71
C GLN A 113 -10.07 6.32 10.26
N HIS A 114 -9.75 5.48 9.27
CA HIS A 114 -10.10 5.77 7.87
C HIS A 114 -11.59 5.56 7.60
N ILE A 115 -12.20 4.56 8.24
CA ILE A 115 -13.65 4.32 8.16
C ILE A 115 -14.40 5.46 8.86
N GLU A 116 -13.94 5.89 10.04
CA GLU A 116 -14.47 7.06 10.76
C GLU A 116 -14.41 8.33 9.92
N ALA A 117 -13.36 8.50 9.13
CA ALA A 117 -13.21 9.61 8.18
C ALA A 117 -14.13 9.50 6.95
N GLY A 118 -14.86 8.38 6.79
CA GLY A 118 -15.86 8.18 5.75
C GLY A 118 -15.42 7.33 4.57
N ALA A 119 -14.28 6.66 4.62
CA ALA A 119 -13.93 5.64 3.63
C ALA A 119 -14.81 4.39 3.80
N LYS A 120 -15.18 3.73 2.70
CA LYS A 120 -15.97 2.50 2.78
C LYS A 120 -15.13 1.29 3.15
N ASN A 121 -13.91 1.24 2.62
CA ASN A 121 -12.99 0.11 2.83
C ASN A 121 -11.54 0.59 2.97
N VAL A 122 -10.72 -0.21 3.65
CA VAL A 122 -9.28 0.02 3.82
C VAL A 122 -8.49 -1.21 3.40
N ILE A 123 -7.47 -1.00 2.59
CA ILE A 123 -6.47 -2.03 2.27
C ILE A 123 -5.13 -1.56 2.83
N VAL A 124 -4.60 -2.26 3.83
CA VAL A 124 -3.25 -2.01 4.31
C VAL A 124 -2.25 -2.89 3.56
N THR A 125 -1.18 -2.28 3.05
CA THR A 125 -0.16 -2.95 2.21
C THR A 125 0.93 -3.67 3.02
N SER A 126 0.66 -3.96 4.27
CA SER A 126 1.56 -4.64 5.21
C SER A 126 0.77 -5.59 6.11
N PRO A 127 1.44 -6.52 6.82
CA PRO A 127 0.78 -7.30 7.85
C PRO A 127 0.10 -6.39 8.87
N ALA A 128 -1.12 -6.73 9.24
CA ALA A 128 -1.86 -6.03 10.28
C ALA A 128 -2.61 -7.03 11.17
N LYS A 129 -2.73 -6.68 12.47
CA LYS A 129 -3.39 -7.51 13.47
C LYS A 129 -4.89 -7.20 13.54
N ASP A 130 -5.67 -8.22 13.84
CA ASP A 130 -7.10 -8.13 14.15
C ASP A 130 -7.97 -7.54 13.03
N VAL A 131 -7.45 -7.50 11.78
CA VAL A 131 -8.19 -7.06 10.60
C VAL A 131 -9.21 -8.11 10.15
N ASP A 132 -10.19 -7.68 9.36
CA ASP A 132 -11.29 -8.56 8.96
C ASP A 132 -10.83 -9.70 8.05
N ALA A 133 -9.82 -9.45 7.20
CA ALA A 133 -9.21 -10.48 6.37
C ALA A 133 -7.75 -10.15 6.06
N THR A 134 -6.93 -11.21 5.93
CA THR A 134 -5.61 -11.13 5.29
C THR A 134 -5.68 -11.90 3.99
N LEU A 135 -5.49 -11.22 2.86
CA LEU A 135 -5.67 -11.79 1.54
C LEU A 135 -4.36 -11.87 0.77
N VAL A 136 -4.17 -13.00 0.08
CA VAL A 136 -3.13 -13.19 -0.92
C VAL A 136 -3.80 -13.61 -2.22
N TYR A 137 -3.65 -12.81 -3.27
CA TYR A 137 -4.21 -13.10 -4.57
C TYR A 137 -3.68 -14.44 -5.14
N GLY A 138 -4.58 -15.23 -5.71
CA GLY A 138 -4.29 -16.58 -6.16
C GLY A 138 -4.29 -17.66 -5.05
N VAL A 139 -4.43 -17.26 -3.78
CA VAL A 139 -4.44 -18.18 -2.63
C VAL A 139 -5.81 -18.23 -1.97
N ASN A 140 -6.29 -17.12 -1.44
CA ASN A 140 -7.51 -17.06 -0.65
C ASN A 140 -8.40 -15.85 -0.94
N GLU A 141 -8.24 -15.18 -2.08
CA GLU A 141 -9.07 -14.02 -2.48
C GLU A 141 -10.56 -14.35 -2.52
N THR A 142 -10.92 -15.61 -2.75
CA THR A 142 -12.31 -16.08 -2.75
C THR A 142 -12.96 -16.06 -1.37
N SER A 143 -12.18 -15.92 -0.30
CA SER A 143 -12.70 -15.77 1.06
C SER A 143 -13.17 -14.34 1.38
N TYR A 144 -12.93 -13.38 0.47
CA TYR A 144 -13.39 -12.02 0.63
C TYR A 144 -14.92 -11.92 0.57
N LYS A 145 -15.51 -11.25 1.56
CA LYS A 145 -16.95 -11.03 1.66
C LYS A 145 -17.22 -9.54 1.71
N VAL A 146 -17.76 -9.00 0.63
CA VAL A 146 -17.98 -7.55 0.41
C VAL A 146 -18.72 -6.86 1.56
N GLN A 147 -19.66 -7.53 2.21
CA GLN A 147 -20.49 -6.94 3.27
C GLN A 147 -19.92 -7.10 4.69
N GLU A 148 -18.95 -7.98 4.88
CA GLU A 148 -18.41 -8.33 6.18
C GLU A 148 -16.94 -7.90 6.37
N THR A 149 -16.30 -7.41 5.31
CA THR A 149 -14.84 -7.20 5.27
C THR A 149 -14.53 -5.80 4.81
N ASN A 150 -14.32 -4.90 5.74
CA ASN A 150 -14.02 -3.49 5.45
C ASN A 150 -12.53 -3.17 5.57
N ILE A 151 -11.79 -3.91 6.40
CA ILE A 151 -10.36 -3.67 6.63
C ILE A 151 -9.57 -4.92 6.27
N ILE A 152 -8.78 -4.82 5.20
CA ILE A 152 -8.07 -5.94 4.59
C ILE A 152 -6.56 -5.69 4.68
N SER A 153 -5.81 -6.71 5.11
CA SER A 153 -4.36 -6.75 4.94
C SER A 153 -3.99 -7.47 3.65
N ALA A 154 -3.15 -6.85 2.84
CA ALA A 154 -2.52 -7.50 1.68
C ALA A 154 -1.34 -8.41 2.06
N SER A 155 -1.25 -8.81 3.33
CA SER A 155 -0.21 -9.67 3.91
C SER A 155 1.21 -9.08 3.87
N SER A 156 2.23 -9.93 3.99
CA SER A 156 3.65 -9.54 3.83
C SER A 156 4.19 -9.97 2.48
N CYS A 157 5.29 -9.32 2.05
CA CYS A 157 6.03 -9.70 0.86
C CYS A 157 6.46 -11.19 0.89
N THR A 158 6.96 -11.66 2.04
CA THR A 158 7.36 -13.07 2.23
C THR A 158 6.15 -14.01 2.15
N THR A 159 5.02 -13.66 2.78
CA THR A 159 3.80 -14.46 2.70
C THR A 159 3.27 -14.53 1.26
N THR A 160 3.23 -13.40 0.56
CA THR A 160 2.80 -13.34 -0.85
C THR A 160 3.70 -14.16 -1.77
N CYS A 161 4.98 -14.27 -1.47
CA CYS A 161 5.92 -15.11 -2.22
C CYS A 161 5.70 -16.61 -1.92
N LEU A 162 5.58 -16.99 -0.65
CA LEU A 162 5.59 -18.38 -0.20
C LEU A 162 4.25 -19.09 -0.41
N THR A 163 3.13 -18.43 -0.09
CA THR A 163 1.84 -19.13 0.00
C THR A 163 1.29 -19.65 -1.33
N PRO A 164 1.50 -19.02 -2.51
CA PRO A 164 1.12 -19.62 -3.79
C PRO A 164 1.84 -20.94 -4.06
N ILE A 165 3.13 -21.02 -3.69
CA ILE A 165 3.93 -22.24 -3.82
C ILE A 165 3.37 -23.32 -2.89
N LEU A 166 3.14 -22.98 -1.62
CA LEU A 166 2.56 -23.90 -0.65
C LEU A 166 1.17 -24.38 -1.07
N LYS A 167 0.33 -23.52 -1.66
CA LYS A 167 -1.00 -23.89 -2.18
C LYS A 167 -0.89 -25.01 -3.22
N VAL A 168 0.05 -24.88 -4.17
CA VAL A 168 0.28 -25.90 -5.20
C VAL A 168 0.78 -27.20 -4.60
N LEU A 169 1.76 -27.13 -3.71
CA LEU A 169 2.33 -28.32 -3.03
C LEU A 169 1.27 -29.02 -2.18
N LEU A 170 0.53 -28.27 -1.38
CA LEU A 170 -0.51 -28.82 -0.51
C LEU A 170 -1.61 -29.54 -1.32
N LYS A 171 -2.03 -28.91 -2.44
CA LYS A 171 -3.09 -29.47 -3.30
C LYS A 171 -2.68 -30.79 -3.95
N ASN A 172 -1.41 -30.96 -4.35
CA ASN A 172 -0.97 -32.09 -5.15
C ASN A 172 -0.29 -33.20 -4.34
N TYR A 173 0.40 -32.85 -3.24
CA TYR A 173 1.24 -33.80 -2.51
C TYR A 173 0.96 -33.85 -1.01
N GLY A 174 0.25 -32.85 -0.49
CA GLY A 174 0.16 -32.64 0.96
C GLY A 174 1.46 -32.07 1.54
N ILE A 175 1.39 -31.50 2.72
CA ILE A 175 2.55 -30.99 3.46
C ILE A 175 2.43 -31.47 4.89
N LYS A 176 3.42 -32.23 5.37
CA LYS A 176 3.49 -32.69 6.75
C LYS A 176 4.22 -31.71 7.65
N GLN A 177 5.37 -31.25 7.20
CA GLN A 177 6.18 -30.21 7.87
C GLN A 177 7.19 -29.64 6.88
N GLY A 178 7.77 -28.49 7.20
CA GLY A 178 8.80 -27.87 6.36
C GLY A 178 9.56 -26.80 7.12
N THR A 179 10.67 -26.37 6.55
CA THR A 179 11.45 -25.21 6.98
C THR A 179 11.53 -24.21 5.84
N MET A 180 11.63 -22.93 6.14
CA MET A 180 11.77 -21.88 5.14
C MET A 180 12.98 -21.01 5.50
N THR A 181 13.82 -20.76 4.50
CA THR A 181 14.87 -19.76 4.55
C THR A 181 14.61 -18.75 3.44
N THR A 182 14.62 -17.45 3.78
CA THR A 182 14.43 -16.39 2.80
C THR A 182 15.74 -15.61 2.62
N VAL A 183 16.09 -15.35 1.35
CA VAL A 183 17.11 -14.36 0.97
C VAL A 183 16.35 -13.14 0.47
N HIS A 184 16.35 -12.09 1.27
CA HIS A 184 15.46 -10.96 1.06
C HIS A 184 16.25 -9.66 0.88
N SER A 185 15.90 -8.86 -0.12
CA SER A 185 16.46 -7.50 -0.24
C SER A 185 16.06 -6.66 0.98
N PHE A 186 16.92 -5.74 1.39
CA PHE A 186 16.62 -4.84 2.50
C PHE A 186 15.44 -3.89 2.17
N THR A 187 14.75 -3.47 3.20
CA THR A 187 13.58 -2.59 3.11
C THR A 187 13.80 -1.33 3.95
N MET A 188 12.86 -0.39 3.89
CA MET A 188 12.91 0.85 4.69
C MET A 188 12.90 0.61 6.22
N GLY A 189 12.60 -0.59 6.67
CA GLY A 189 12.75 -0.99 8.09
C GLY A 189 14.19 -1.32 8.48
N GLN A 190 15.13 -1.29 7.54
CA GLN A 190 16.55 -1.55 7.74
C GLN A 190 17.34 -0.33 7.28
N ALA A 191 18.11 0.28 8.20
CA ALA A 191 18.85 1.50 7.92
C ALA A 191 20.13 1.24 7.10
N LEU A 192 20.54 2.22 6.29
CA LEU A 192 21.82 2.14 5.57
C LEU A 192 23.01 2.19 6.52
N LEU A 193 22.90 2.98 7.58
CA LEU A 193 23.91 3.09 8.65
C LEU A 193 23.29 2.67 9.98
N ASP A 194 24.15 2.39 10.96
CA ASP A 194 23.72 2.04 12.31
C ASP A 194 22.75 3.10 12.88
N SER A 195 21.60 2.65 13.36
CA SER A 195 20.56 3.54 13.89
C SER A 195 19.71 2.85 14.95
N SER A 196 18.97 3.64 15.74
CA SER A 196 18.11 3.10 16.79
C SER A 196 16.99 2.24 16.19
N HIS A 197 16.89 0.99 16.67
CA HIS A 197 15.81 0.07 16.33
C HIS A 197 15.54 -0.88 17.51
N PRO A 198 14.27 -1.23 17.82
CA PRO A 198 13.94 -2.17 18.91
C PRO A 198 14.56 -3.56 18.73
N ASP A 199 14.65 -4.07 17.50
CA ASP A 199 15.41 -5.26 17.16
C ASP A 199 16.87 -4.85 16.90
N LEU A 200 17.78 -5.27 17.78
CA LEU A 200 19.19 -4.93 17.72
C LEU A 200 19.91 -5.38 16.44
N ARG A 201 19.42 -6.45 15.80
CA ARG A 201 19.95 -6.91 14.50
C ARG A 201 19.65 -5.87 13.41
N ARG A 202 18.48 -5.25 13.44
CA ARG A 202 18.07 -4.18 12.51
C ARG A 202 18.64 -2.80 12.86
N ALA A 203 19.26 -2.67 14.03
CA ALA A 203 19.98 -1.46 14.41
C ALA A 203 21.33 -1.32 13.69
N ARG A 204 21.76 -2.35 12.98
CA ARG A 204 23.02 -2.36 12.21
C ARG A 204 22.78 -2.02 10.75
N SER A 205 23.84 -1.58 10.07
CA SER A 205 23.84 -1.25 8.65
C SER A 205 23.35 -2.42 7.79
N ALA A 206 22.28 -2.21 7.02
CA ALA A 206 21.74 -3.22 6.10
C ALA A 206 22.67 -3.56 4.93
N THR A 207 23.65 -2.71 4.63
CA THR A 207 24.59 -2.91 3.53
C THR A 207 25.83 -3.67 3.93
N MET A 208 26.17 -3.67 5.21
CA MET A 208 27.39 -4.29 5.75
C MET A 208 27.12 -5.44 6.73
N SER A 209 25.93 -5.49 7.30
CA SER A 209 25.52 -6.48 8.32
C SER A 209 24.25 -7.17 7.87
N ILE A 210 24.38 -8.11 6.95
CA ILE A 210 23.27 -8.97 6.47
C ILE A 210 22.88 -9.89 7.61
N ILE A 211 21.60 -9.95 7.93
CA ILE A 211 20.99 -10.76 8.98
C ILE A 211 19.88 -11.62 8.42
#